data_e0bb95879b4383e7d199754329d062b1
#
_entry.id   e0bb95879b4383e7d199754329d062b1
#
_cell.length_a   1.000
_cell.length_b   1.000
_cell.length_c   1.000
_cell.angle_alpha   90.00
_cell.angle_beta   90.00
_cell.angle_gamma   90.00
#
_symmetry.space_group_name_H-M   'P 1'
#
loop_
_entity.id
_entity.type
_entity.pdbx_description
1 polymer ?
#
loop_
_entity_poly.entity_id
_entity_poly.type
_entity_poly.pdbx_seq_one_letter_code
_entity_poly.pdbx_strand_id
1 'polypeptide(L)'
;MQEIKQNRLYTPKLDIIFQVLFGEPDSQKITKDLLEKILGVKIEKVDLSKNPILRREFPKDKLGILDVVVEIDEKETCDLEMQVVENENIIKRILYYWGKLYTRNLKAGEDFGELKRTIVILIADFEVKGLEEQGYHSKWKIIEERTRKTILTNDLELHILELPKIKREGIEKTDLIKWLKFIDNPKSKEVEEYMKENVAIKEANEKLDKMLEDEHLRKIAEWREMAIIEENSMKKSAYRKGEARGKQLGVVEGERKKQIEIARKMKKLKIEMDMIEKITGLTKEEIEKL
;
A
#
# COMPACT_ATOMS: atom_id res chain seq x y z
N MET A 1 6.42 -16.98 23.44
CA MET A 1 5.23 -16.72 22.59
C MET A 1 4.51 -15.41 22.95
N GLN A 2 4.44 -15.00 24.23
CA GLN A 2 3.86 -13.70 24.63
C GLN A 2 4.74 -12.51 24.23
N GLU A 3 6.06 -12.56 24.37
CA GLU A 3 6.98 -11.49 23.93
C GLU A 3 6.99 -11.24 22.42
N ILE A 4 6.85 -12.30 21.61
CA ILE A 4 6.77 -12.18 20.14
C ILE A 4 5.44 -11.55 19.70
N LYS A 5 4.35 -11.74 20.46
CA LYS A 5 3.08 -11.06 20.24
C LYS A 5 3.15 -9.58 20.61
N GLN A 6 3.82 -9.24 21.71
CA GLN A 6 3.94 -7.85 22.18
C GLN A 6 4.74 -6.96 21.22
N ASN A 7 5.78 -7.50 20.56
CA ASN A 7 6.64 -6.74 19.62
C ASN A 7 5.99 -6.45 18.26
N ARG A 8 4.89 -7.10 17.87
CA ARG A 8 4.17 -6.80 16.63
C ARG A 8 3.09 -5.72 16.79
N LEU A 9 2.57 -5.58 18.00
CA LEU A 9 1.38 -4.76 18.31
C LEU A 9 1.60 -3.25 18.19
N TYR A 10 2.85 -2.77 18.22
CA TYR A 10 3.10 -1.34 18.43
C TYR A 10 4.20 -0.81 17.52
N THR A 11 4.06 -1.08 16.22
CA THR A 11 4.98 -0.51 15.23
C THR A 11 4.39 0.74 14.59
N PRO A 12 5.21 1.66 14.11
CA PRO A 12 4.75 2.81 13.33
C PRO A 12 3.96 2.43 12.06
N LYS A 13 3.85 1.14 11.72
CA LYS A 13 3.03 0.66 10.60
C LYS A 13 1.52 0.70 10.86
N LEU A 14 1.09 0.78 12.12
CA LEU A 14 -0.32 0.99 12.44
C LEU A 14 -0.72 2.44 12.18
N ASP A 15 -1.82 2.63 11.46
CA ASP A 15 -2.32 3.95 11.05
C ASP A 15 -2.41 4.94 12.21
N ILE A 16 -2.98 4.53 13.34
CA ILE A 16 -3.11 5.40 14.52
C ILE A 16 -1.75 5.78 15.12
N ILE A 17 -0.79 4.85 15.17
CA ILE A 17 0.55 5.10 15.69
C ILE A 17 1.30 6.01 14.72
N PHE A 18 1.17 5.75 13.41
CA PHE A 18 1.77 6.57 12.38
C PHE A 18 1.27 8.02 12.44
N GLN A 19 -0.04 8.21 12.54
CA GLN A 19 -0.66 9.54 12.64
C GLN A 19 -0.20 10.31 13.88
N VAL A 20 -0.15 9.66 15.05
CA VAL A 20 0.31 10.33 16.28
C VAL A 20 1.81 10.62 16.20
N LEU A 21 2.61 9.69 15.66
CA LEU A 21 4.06 9.83 15.61
C LEU A 21 4.52 10.91 14.63
N PHE A 22 3.85 11.04 13.47
CA PHE A 22 4.26 11.96 12.41
C PHE A 22 3.29 13.11 12.17
N GLY A 23 2.05 13.03 12.64
CA GLY A 23 1.00 13.99 12.31
C GLY A 23 0.65 14.99 13.41
N GLU A 24 1.12 14.80 14.65
CA GLU A 24 0.82 15.74 15.74
C GLU A 24 1.72 16.98 15.70
N PRO A 25 1.24 18.14 16.19
CA PRO A 25 1.99 19.41 16.15
C PRO A 25 3.37 19.36 16.80
N ASP A 26 3.57 18.51 17.80
CA ASP A 26 4.88 18.30 18.47
C ASP A 26 5.84 17.39 17.68
N SER A 27 5.38 16.76 16.60
CA SER A 27 6.17 15.90 15.72
C SER A 27 6.90 16.63 14.59
N GLN A 28 6.84 17.96 14.53
CA GLN A 28 7.39 18.74 13.40
C GLN A 28 8.85 18.38 13.09
N LYS A 29 9.71 18.23 14.09
CA LYS A 29 11.14 17.87 13.90
C LYS A 29 11.29 16.46 13.34
N ILE A 30 10.52 15.51 13.88
CA ILE A 30 10.51 14.10 13.47
C ILE A 30 10.08 13.99 12.00
N THR A 31 8.95 14.61 11.68
CA THR A 31 8.37 14.57 10.33
C THR A 31 9.22 15.32 9.32
N LYS A 32 9.79 16.47 9.70
CA LYS A 32 10.72 17.20 8.85
C LYS A 32 11.93 16.36 8.47
N ASP A 33 12.59 15.71 9.44
CA ASP A 33 13.79 14.90 9.15
C ASP A 33 13.43 13.72 8.22
N LEU A 34 12.33 13.01 8.48
CA LEU A 34 11.86 11.94 7.58
C LEU A 34 11.61 12.45 6.16
N LEU A 35 10.90 13.57 6.00
CA LEU A 35 10.60 14.15 4.69
C LEU A 35 11.87 14.60 3.96
N GLU A 36 12.85 15.22 4.64
CA GLU A 36 14.14 15.59 4.05
C GLU A 36 14.86 14.37 3.47
N LYS A 37 14.80 13.20 4.14
CA LYS A 37 15.44 11.97 3.65
C LYS A 37 14.68 11.35 2.48
N ILE A 38 13.34 11.43 2.45
CA ILE A 38 12.53 10.92 1.35
C ILE A 38 12.67 11.81 0.11
N LEU A 39 12.54 13.13 0.28
CA LEU A 39 12.53 14.08 -0.82
C LEU A 39 13.93 14.42 -1.35
N GLY A 40 14.96 14.22 -0.54
CA GLY A 40 16.35 14.54 -0.87
C GLY A 40 16.62 16.05 -0.93
N VAL A 41 15.82 16.86 -0.24
CA VAL A 41 15.94 18.32 -0.20
C VAL A 41 15.94 18.81 1.26
N LYS A 42 16.52 19.98 1.49
CA LYS A 42 16.40 20.68 2.78
C LYS A 42 15.05 21.36 2.87
N ILE A 43 14.40 21.21 4.02
CA ILE A 43 13.12 21.83 4.35
C ILE A 43 13.37 22.86 5.45
N GLU A 44 12.82 24.05 5.30
CA GLU A 44 12.95 25.08 6.36
C GLU A 44 11.92 24.82 7.46
N LYS A 45 10.66 24.64 7.08
CA LYS A 45 9.53 24.52 8.00
C LYS A 45 8.56 23.46 7.55
N VAL A 46 8.00 22.71 8.49
CA VAL A 46 6.81 21.88 8.30
C VAL A 46 5.69 22.36 9.19
N ASP A 47 4.47 22.37 8.69
CA ASP A 47 3.27 22.68 9.45
C ASP A 47 2.32 21.47 9.45
N LEU A 48 2.03 20.97 10.64
CA LEU A 48 1.14 19.83 10.90
C LEU A 48 -0.22 20.29 11.48
N SER A 49 -0.44 21.59 11.65
CA SER A 49 -1.63 22.15 12.32
C SER A 49 -2.93 21.85 11.57
N LYS A 50 -2.85 21.56 10.25
CA LYS A 50 -4.00 21.26 9.40
C LYS A 50 -4.37 19.78 9.36
N ASN A 51 -3.61 18.94 10.06
CA ASN A 51 -4.00 17.55 10.21
C ASN A 51 -5.33 17.49 10.98
N PRO A 52 -6.37 16.89 10.41
CA PRO A 52 -7.54 16.59 11.21
C PRO A 52 -7.10 15.58 12.27
N ILE A 53 -7.17 15.96 13.54
CA ILE A 53 -7.04 15.04 14.67
C ILE A 53 -8.28 14.15 14.69
N LEU A 54 -8.42 13.34 13.66
CA LEU A 54 -9.46 12.33 13.57
C LEU A 54 -8.85 11.01 14.04
N ARG A 55 -8.70 10.90 15.36
CA ARG A 55 -8.56 9.62 16.02
C ARG A 55 -9.81 8.81 15.68
N ARG A 56 -9.72 7.99 14.63
CA ARG A 56 -10.80 7.08 14.29
C ARG A 56 -10.89 6.04 15.40
N GLU A 57 -11.87 6.17 16.25
CA GLU A 57 -12.13 5.20 17.32
C GLU A 57 -12.65 3.86 16.76
N PHE A 58 -13.19 3.85 15.52
CA PHE A 58 -13.83 2.66 14.95
C PHE A 58 -13.31 2.29 13.55
N PRO A 59 -13.03 0.98 13.29
CA PRO A 59 -12.51 0.47 12.01
C PRO A 59 -13.44 0.67 10.80
N LYS A 60 -14.73 0.99 11.03
CA LYS A 60 -15.75 1.09 9.98
C LYS A 60 -15.82 2.44 9.27
N ASP A 61 -15.09 3.44 9.74
CA ASP A 61 -15.07 4.76 9.11
C ASP A 61 -14.21 4.78 7.84
N LYS A 62 -14.78 4.23 6.77
CA LYS A 62 -14.16 4.13 5.42
C LYS A 62 -14.13 5.45 4.64
N LEU A 63 -14.36 6.58 5.24
CA LEU A 63 -14.17 7.87 4.59
C LEU A 63 -12.67 8.12 4.43
N GLY A 64 -12.19 8.20 3.19
CA GLY A 64 -10.78 8.38 2.82
C GLY A 64 -10.16 9.61 3.47
N ILE A 65 -9.67 9.42 4.69
CA ILE A 65 -8.91 10.42 5.43
C ILE A 65 -7.45 10.11 5.15
N LEU A 66 -6.72 11.14 4.74
CA LEU A 66 -5.28 11.12 4.57
C LEU A 66 -4.62 10.84 5.92
N ASP A 67 -3.54 10.04 5.93
CA ASP A 67 -2.92 9.65 7.20
C ASP A 67 -2.22 10.85 7.87
N VAL A 68 -1.31 11.52 7.17
CA VAL A 68 -0.62 12.71 7.68
C VAL A 68 -0.46 13.75 6.57
N VAL A 69 -1.13 14.88 6.71
CA VAL A 69 -0.99 16.01 5.78
C VAL A 69 -0.01 17.03 6.35
N VAL A 70 1.00 17.37 5.55
CA VAL A 70 2.08 18.29 5.92
C VAL A 70 2.10 19.46 4.94
N GLU A 71 2.11 20.70 5.44
CA GLU A 71 2.45 21.85 4.64
C GLU A 71 3.96 22.11 4.75
N ILE A 72 4.65 22.17 3.61
CA ILE A 72 6.11 22.34 3.53
C ILE A 72 6.41 23.75 3.02
N ASP A 73 7.16 24.53 3.79
CA ASP A 73 7.64 25.87 3.46
C ASP A 73 6.53 26.81 2.93
N GLU A 74 5.29 26.58 3.37
CA GLU A 74 4.07 27.32 2.97
C GLU A 74 3.75 27.24 1.46
N LYS A 75 4.53 26.48 0.67
CA LYS A 75 4.46 26.40 -0.80
C LYS A 75 3.97 25.06 -1.32
N GLU A 76 4.20 24.00 -0.57
CA GLU A 76 3.91 22.63 -1.00
C GLU A 76 3.02 21.94 0.02
N THR A 77 2.20 21.00 -0.44
CA THR A 77 1.42 20.13 0.42
C THR A 77 1.87 18.69 0.20
N CYS A 78 2.12 17.98 1.28
CA CYS A 78 2.55 16.58 1.25
C CYS A 78 1.54 15.72 2.01
N ASP A 79 1.16 14.59 1.43
CA ASP A 79 0.41 13.52 2.07
C ASP A 79 1.33 12.33 2.32
N LEU A 80 1.45 11.93 3.57
CA LEU A 80 2.28 10.80 3.98
C LEU A 80 1.36 9.66 4.44
N GLU A 81 1.29 8.60 3.64
CA GLU A 81 0.38 7.46 3.79
C GLU A 81 1.12 6.20 4.19
N MET A 82 0.65 5.50 5.22
CA MET A 82 1.12 4.17 5.62
C MET A 82 0.10 3.10 5.28
N GLN A 83 0.48 2.07 4.52
CA GLN A 83 -0.42 1.00 4.11
C GLN A 83 0.18 -0.38 4.40
N VAL A 84 -0.51 -1.17 5.22
CA VAL A 84 -0.07 -2.52 5.62
C VAL A 84 -0.83 -3.64 4.93
N VAL A 85 -1.96 -3.33 4.29
CA VAL A 85 -2.80 -4.31 3.59
C VAL A 85 -2.74 -4.06 2.10
N GLU A 86 -2.24 -5.05 1.36
CA GLU A 86 -2.16 -4.99 -0.10
C GLU A 86 -3.54 -4.67 -0.70
N ASN A 87 -3.57 -3.70 -1.62
CA ASN A 87 -4.75 -3.28 -2.36
C ASN A 87 -4.41 -3.20 -3.85
N GLU A 88 -5.12 -3.97 -4.67
CA GLU A 88 -4.92 -3.98 -6.14
C GLU A 88 -5.09 -2.60 -6.79
N ASN A 89 -5.83 -1.69 -6.14
CA ASN A 89 -6.08 -0.34 -6.64
C ASN A 89 -5.25 0.72 -5.91
N ILE A 90 -4.14 0.36 -5.25
CA ILE A 90 -3.36 1.30 -4.45
C ILE A 90 -2.90 2.51 -5.27
N ILE A 91 -2.46 2.32 -6.51
CA ILE A 91 -2.04 3.42 -7.40
C ILE A 91 -3.21 4.36 -7.70
N LYS A 92 -4.41 3.82 -7.98
CA LYS A 92 -5.60 4.67 -8.20
C LYS A 92 -5.97 5.44 -6.92
N ARG A 93 -5.78 4.81 -5.76
CA ARG A 93 -6.06 5.41 -4.45
C ARG A 93 -5.15 6.60 -4.18
N ILE A 94 -3.84 6.46 -4.36
CA ILE A 94 -2.89 7.58 -4.15
C ILE A 94 -3.09 8.71 -5.14
N LEU A 95 -3.43 8.40 -6.41
CA LEU A 95 -3.79 9.43 -7.40
C LEU A 95 -5.09 10.15 -7.03
N TYR A 96 -6.09 9.44 -6.52
CA TYR A 96 -7.32 10.05 -6.01
C TYR A 96 -7.04 10.99 -4.83
N TYR A 97 -6.18 10.58 -3.89
CA TYR A 97 -5.79 11.42 -2.76
C TYR A 97 -5.01 12.63 -3.20
N TRP A 98 -4.06 12.45 -4.13
CA TRP A 98 -3.36 13.56 -4.74
C TRP A 98 -4.33 14.58 -5.34
N GLY A 99 -5.27 14.14 -6.20
CA GLY A 99 -6.24 15.04 -6.84
C GLY A 99 -7.14 15.77 -5.85
N LYS A 100 -7.58 15.06 -4.80
CA LYS A 100 -8.39 15.65 -3.74
C LYS A 100 -7.62 16.67 -2.91
N LEU A 101 -6.34 16.40 -2.61
CA LEU A 101 -5.49 17.31 -1.87
C LEU A 101 -5.11 18.52 -2.71
N TYR A 102 -4.76 18.31 -3.99
CA TYR A 102 -4.41 19.35 -4.95
C TYR A 102 -5.52 20.40 -5.11
N THR A 103 -6.77 19.94 -5.19
CA THR A 103 -7.93 20.83 -5.40
C THR A 103 -8.55 21.35 -4.10
N ARG A 104 -8.11 20.86 -2.93
CA ARG A 104 -8.75 21.10 -1.62
C ARG A 104 -8.90 22.59 -1.27
N ASN A 105 -7.91 23.38 -1.60
CA ASN A 105 -7.81 24.78 -1.16
C ASN A 105 -8.32 25.77 -2.22
N LEU A 106 -8.67 25.32 -3.44
CA LEU A 106 -9.17 26.19 -4.50
C LEU A 106 -10.68 26.39 -4.33
N LYS A 107 -11.10 27.62 -4.12
CA LYS A 107 -12.51 27.99 -4.05
C LYS A 107 -13.04 28.42 -5.41
N ALA A 108 -14.35 28.41 -5.57
CA ALA A 108 -14.99 28.89 -6.80
C ALA A 108 -14.63 30.36 -7.08
N GLY A 109 -14.03 30.61 -8.25
CA GLY A 109 -13.61 31.96 -8.69
C GLY A 109 -12.18 32.34 -8.34
N GLU A 110 -11.43 31.51 -7.64
CA GLU A 110 -9.98 31.71 -7.42
C GLU A 110 -9.16 31.32 -8.65
N ASP A 111 -7.99 31.93 -8.79
CA ASP A 111 -7.05 31.65 -9.87
C ASP A 111 -6.40 30.26 -9.71
N PHE A 112 -6.20 29.55 -10.81
CA PHE A 112 -5.49 28.26 -10.78
C PHE A 112 -4.02 28.38 -10.36
N GLY A 113 -3.43 29.56 -10.42
CA GLY A 113 -2.09 29.85 -9.90
C GLY A 113 -1.96 29.69 -8.38
N GLU A 114 -3.08 29.65 -7.64
CA GLU A 114 -3.10 29.41 -6.19
C GLU A 114 -2.96 27.92 -5.84
N LEU A 115 -3.03 27.02 -6.84
CA LEU A 115 -2.80 25.59 -6.60
C LEU A 115 -1.36 25.34 -6.19
N LYS A 116 -1.18 24.66 -5.06
CA LYS A 116 0.14 24.33 -4.53
C LYS A 116 0.63 23.00 -5.08
N ARG A 117 1.94 22.90 -5.32
CA ARG A 117 2.57 21.60 -5.56
C ARG A 117 2.14 20.60 -4.51
N THR A 118 1.74 19.42 -4.96
CA THR A 118 1.21 18.37 -4.11
C THR A 118 2.04 17.11 -4.27
N ILE A 119 2.56 16.61 -3.16
CA ILE A 119 3.39 15.42 -3.06
C ILE A 119 2.58 14.35 -2.33
N VAL A 120 2.58 13.11 -2.84
CA VAL A 120 2.05 11.97 -2.09
C VAL A 120 3.17 10.96 -1.88
N ILE A 121 3.35 10.55 -0.64
CA ILE A 121 4.33 9.57 -0.22
C ILE A 121 3.59 8.37 0.34
N LEU A 122 3.67 7.25 -0.37
CA LEU A 122 3.15 5.96 0.07
C LEU A 122 4.28 5.14 0.70
N ILE A 123 4.13 4.74 1.95
CA ILE A 123 4.96 3.72 2.60
C ILE A 123 4.13 2.44 2.65
N ALA A 124 4.54 1.39 1.95
CA ALA A 124 3.82 0.13 1.83
C ALA A 124 4.57 -1.01 2.56
N ASP A 125 3.86 -1.75 3.41
CA ASP A 125 4.37 -3.00 4.02
C ASP A 125 4.10 -4.23 3.13
N PHE A 126 4.06 -3.99 1.82
CA PHE A 126 3.93 -5.00 0.76
C PHE A 126 4.62 -4.52 -0.50
N GLU A 127 4.92 -5.46 -1.42
CA GLU A 127 5.41 -5.11 -2.76
C GLU A 127 4.24 -4.72 -3.65
N VAL A 128 4.35 -3.55 -4.30
CA VAL A 128 3.29 -3.00 -5.14
C VAL A 128 3.32 -3.68 -6.51
N LYS A 129 2.23 -4.32 -6.88
CA LYS A 129 2.09 -5.02 -8.17
C LYS A 129 2.36 -4.08 -9.35
N GLY A 130 3.24 -4.52 -10.24
CA GLY A 130 3.71 -3.75 -11.41
C GLY A 130 4.94 -2.89 -11.12
N LEU A 131 5.47 -2.91 -9.88
CA LEU A 131 6.69 -2.22 -9.49
C LEU A 131 7.81 -3.17 -9.03
N GLU A 132 7.75 -4.43 -9.43
CA GLU A 132 8.66 -5.50 -9.00
C GLU A 132 10.13 -5.16 -9.33
N GLU A 133 10.37 -4.55 -10.48
CA GLU A 133 11.69 -4.15 -10.98
C GLU A 133 12.22 -2.84 -10.35
N GLN A 134 11.37 -2.10 -9.62
CA GLN A 134 11.80 -0.87 -8.98
C GLN A 134 12.54 -1.16 -7.67
N GLY A 135 13.42 -0.22 -7.28
CA GLY A 135 14.06 -0.24 -5.96
C GLY A 135 13.04 -0.03 -4.83
N TYR A 136 13.52 -0.07 -3.57
CA TYR A 136 12.69 0.16 -2.39
C TYR A 136 12.04 1.55 -2.34
N HIS A 137 12.58 2.49 -3.10
CA HIS A 137 12.06 3.85 -3.24
C HIS A 137 11.99 4.22 -4.72
N SER A 138 10.80 4.50 -5.21
CA SER A 138 10.56 4.98 -6.57
C SER A 138 9.88 6.34 -6.56
N LYS A 139 10.30 7.21 -7.48
CA LYS A 139 9.81 8.58 -7.61
C LYS A 139 9.16 8.78 -8.98
N TRP A 140 7.96 9.33 -8.99
CA TRP A 140 7.13 9.44 -10.19
C TRP A 140 6.72 10.88 -10.44
N LYS A 141 6.81 11.31 -11.71
CA LYS A 141 6.43 12.64 -12.21
C LYS A 141 5.74 12.51 -13.57
N ILE A 142 5.07 13.57 -14.01
CA ILE A 142 4.53 13.66 -15.37
C ILE A 142 5.63 14.13 -16.31
N ILE A 143 6.03 13.28 -17.25
CA ILE A 143 7.07 13.57 -18.25
C ILE A 143 6.54 13.36 -19.67
N GLU A 144 7.13 14.07 -20.64
CA GLU A 144 6.86 13.86 -22.06
C GLU A 144 7.33 12.46 -22.48
N GLU A 145 6.42 11.67 -23.10
CA GLU A 145 6.58 10.22 -23.29
C GLU A 145 7.69 9.88 -24.29
N ARG A 146 7.78 10.62 -25.40
CA ARG A 146 8.68 10.29 -26.52
C ARG A 146 10.15 10.59 -26.21
N THR A 147 10.42 11.79 -25.70
CA THR A 147 11.79 12.22 -25.42
C THR A 147 12.25 11.91 -24.00
N ARG A 148 11.27 11.82 -23.07
CA ARG A 148 11.49 11.61 -21.62
C ARG A 148 12.42 12.64 -20.97
N LYS A 149 12.55 13.83 -21.58
CA LYS A 149 13.45 14.89 -21.11
C LYS A 149 12.73 16.06 -20.46
N THR A 150 11.44 16.26 -20.79
CA THR A 150 10.68 17.41 -20.34
C THR A 150 9.68 16.99 -19.27
N ILE A 151 9.78 17.60 -18.10
CA ILE A 151 8.77 17.50 -17.04
C ILE A 151 7.66 18.48 -17.38
N LEU A 152 6.41 18.01 -17.49
CA LEU A 152 5.26 18.83 -17.83
C LEU A 152 4.96 19.86 -16.74
N THR A 153 4.94 19.39 -15.48
CA THR A 153 4.72 20.20 -14.29
C THR A 153 5.38 19.54 -13.09
N ASN A 154 5.74 20.33 -12.09
CA ASN A 154 6.20 19.83 -10.79
C ASN A 154 5.07 19.68 -9.77
N ASP A 155 3.83 20.02 -10.12
CA ASP A 155 2.70 20.00 -9.18
C ASP A 155 2.34 18.58 -8.73
N LEU A 156 2.64 17.57 -9.57
CA LEU A 156 2.48 16.16 -9.21
C LEU A 156 3.83 15.51 -8.97
N GLU A 157 4.01 15.02 -7.76
CA GLU A 157 5.13 14.16 -7.40
C GLU A 157 4.63 13.02 -6.49
N LEU A 158 4.94 11.77 -6.86
CA LEU A 158 4.59 10.61 -6.05
C LEU A 158 5.86 9.87 -5.66
N HIS A 159 5.94 9.47 -4.39
CA HIS A 159 6.97 8.58 -3.86
C HIS A 159 6.31 7.30 -3.39
N ILE A 160 6.88 6.15 -3.76
CA ILE A 160 6.45 4.85 -3.29
C ILE A 160 7.65 4.18 -2.64
N LEU A 161 7.51 3.88 -1.34
CA LEU A 161 8.51 3.22 -0.53
C LEU A 161 7.96 1.87 -0.08
N GLU A 162 8.68 0.79 -0.41
CA GLU A 162 8.24 -0.58 -0.21
C GLU A 162 9.11 -1.25 0.86
N LEU A 163 8.60 -1.36 2.09
CA LEU A 163 9.34 -1.91 3.23
C LEU A 163 9.89 -3.34 3.02
N PRO A 164 9.20 -4.27 2.35
CA PRO A 164 9.78 -5.58 2.09
C PRO A 164 11.08 -5.52 1.29
N LYS A 165 11.24 -4.56 0.39
CA LYS A 165 12.42 -4.43 -0.47
C LYS A 165 13.67 -3.96 0.28
N ILE A 166 13.53 -3.25 1.42
CA ILE A 166 14.71 -2.84 2.22
C ILE A 166 15.43 -4.03 2.89
N LYS A 167 14.81 -5.21 2.90
CA LYS A 167 15.38 -6.45 3.46
C LYS A 167 16.23 -7.23 2.45
N ARG A 168 16.24 -6.80 1.17
CA ARG A 168 17.03 -7.42 0.12
C ARG A 168 18.53 -7.19 0.34
N GLU A 169 19.35 -8.12 -0.10
CA GLU A 169 20.82 -7.98 -0.01
C GLU A 169 21.32 -6.82 -0.88
N GLY A 170 22.44 -6.21 -0.47
CA GLY A 170 23.11 -5.14 -1.22
C GLY A 170 22.47 -3.75 -1.11
N ILE A 171 21.50 -3.54 -0.22
CA ILE A 171 20.91 -2.22 0.01
C ILE A 171 21.91 -1.32 0.76
N GLU A 172 22.21 -0.15 0.17
CA GLU A 172 23.06 0.85 0.78
C GLU A 172 22.43 1.42 2.06
N LYS A 173 23.24 1.57 3.11
CA LYS A 173 22.80 2.13 4.41
C LYS A 173 22.72 3.65 4.35
N THR A 174 21.66 4.18 3.75
CA THR A 174 21.36 5.62 3.73
C THR A 174 20.56 6.03 4.96
N ASP A 175 20.50 7.34 5.23
CA ASP A 175 19.66 7.85 6.32
C ASP A 175 18.17 7.56 6.09
N LEU A 176 17.71 7.48 4.83
CA LEU A 176 16.36 7.02 4.51
C LEU A 176 16.14 5.57 4.96
N ILE A 177 17.10 4.68 4.70
CA ILE A 177 17.00 3.28 5.16
C ILE A 177 16.92 3.19 6.68
N LYS A 178 17.62 4.04 7.42
CA LYS A 178 17.51 4.08 8.90
C LYS A 178 16.07 4.37 9.33
N TRP A 179 15.41 5.34 8.69
CA TRP A 179 14.01 5.66 8.93
C TRP A 179 13.06 4.52 8.56
N LEU A 180 13.23 3.91 7.39
CA LEU A 180 12.38 2.80 6.95
C LEU A 180 12.53 1.57 7.87
N LYS A 181 13.73 1.30 8.36
CA LYS A 181 13.96 0.24 9.36
C LYS A 181 13.33 0.58 10.71
N PHE A 182 13.37 1.84 11.13
CA PHE A 182 12.65 2.28 12.32
C PHE A 182 11.13 2.07 12.16
N ILE A 183 10.56 2.43 11.02
CA ILE A 183 9.13 2.20 10.74
C ILE A 183 8.80 0.71 10.71
N ASP A 184 9.65 -0.12 10.09
CA ASP A 184 9.42 -1.57 9.97
C ASP A 184 9.56 -2.30 11.33
N ASN A 185 10.61 -1.99 12.10
CA ASN A 185 10.88 -2.62 13.39
C ASN A 185 11.68 -1.70 14.33
N PRO A 186 11.01 -0.81 15.09
CA PRO A 186 11.66 0.19 15.94
C PRO A 186 12.51 -0.41 17.08
N LYS A 187 12.26 -1.65 17.48
CA LYS A 187 12.97 -2.34 18.57
C LYS A 187 14.11 -3.25 18.09
N SER A 188 14.53 -3.12 16.83
CA SER A 188 15.66 -3.88 16.33
C SER A 188 17.00 -3.31 16.82
N LYS A 189 18.02 -4.20 16.98
CA LYS A 189 19.37 -3.77 17.38
C LYS A 189 20.00 -2.75 16.42
N GLU A 190 19.67 -2.84 15.13
CA GLU A 190 20.15 -1.85 14.14
C GLU A 190 19.58 -0.46 14.42
N VAL A 191 18.30 -0.37 14.79
CA VAL A 191 17.65 0.90 15.11
C VAL A 191 18.22 1.48 16.41
N GLU A 192 18.58 0.66 17.40
CA GLU A 192 19.28 1.13 18.60
C GLU A 192 20.61 1.83 18.26
N GLU A 193 21.35 1.36 17.26
CA GLU A 193 22.56 2.02 16.79
C GLU A 193 22.22 3.32 16.04
N TYR A 194 21.18 3.32 15.21
CA TYR A 194 20.76 4.53 14.48
C TYR A 194 20.31 5.67 15.39
N MET A 195 19.70 5.37 16.53
CA MET A 195 19.32 6.36 17.55
C MET A 195 20.52 7.09 18.16
N LYS A 196 21.71 6.49 18.12
CA LYS A 196 22.95 7.16 18.57
C LYS A 196 23.44 8.20 17.55
N GLU A 197 23.11 8.01 16.29
CA GLU A 197 23.57 8.84 15.17
C GLU A 197 22.54 9.88 14.72
N ASN A 198 21.24 9.58 14.86
CA ASN A 198 20.14 10.43 14.40
C ASN A 198 19.22 10.82 15.57
N VAL A 199 19.25 12.09 15.94
CA VAL A 199 18.45 12.64 17.05
C VAL A 199 16.95 12.54 16.77
N ALA A 200 16.51 12.72 15.51
CA ALA A 200 15.08 12.67 15.16
C ALA A 200 14.52 11.25 15.29
N ILE A 201 15.30 10.21 14.91
CA ILE A 201 14.91 8.81 15.14
C ILE A 201 14.83 8.51 16.65
N LYS A 202 15.76 9.05 17.44
CA LYS A 202 15.71 8.91 18.89
C LYS A 202 14.46 9.56 19.49
N GLU A 203 14.18 10.82 19.12
CA GLU A 203 12.95 11.52 19.55
C GLU A 203 11.69 10.77 19.14
N ALA A 204 11.66 10.20 17.92
CA ALA A 204 10.57 9.37 17.43
C ALA A 204 10.37 8.10 18.28
N ASN A 205 11.45 7.41 18.64
CA ASN A 205 11.35 6.24 19.50
C ASN A 205 10.91 6.60 20.93
N GLU A 206 11.41 7.69 21.50
CA GLU A 206 10.97 8.18 22.82
C GLU A 206 9.48 8.55 22.80
N LYS A 207 9.00 9.18 21.72
CA LYS A 207 7.57 9.47 21.55
C LYS A 207 6.75 8.19 21.43
N LEU A 208 7.23 7.22 20.64
CA LEU A 208 6.60 5.91 20.52
C LEU A 208 6.48 5.19 21.88
N ASP A 209 7.54 5.21 22.69
CA ASP A 209 7.53 4.58 24.02
C ASP A 209 6.51 5.24 24.95
N LYS A 210 6.40 6.58 24.95
CA LYS A 210 5.37 7.31 25.72
C LYS A 210 3.95 6.96 25.24
N MET A 211 3.75 6.81 23.93
CA MET A 211 2.43 6.39 23.41
C MET A 211 2.02 5.01 23.91
N LEU A 212 2.99 4.12 24.13
CA LEU A 212 2.76 2.76 24.62
C LEU A 212 2.40 2.73 26.12
N GLU A 213 2.70 3.80 26.87
CA GLU A 213 2.25 3.96 28.27
C GLU A 213 0.78 4.37 28.35
N ASP A 214 0.21 4.99 27.29
CA ASP A 214 -1.20 5.37 27.23
C ASP A 214 -2.09 4.16 26.97
N GLU A 215 -2.87 3.76 28.01
CA GLU A 215 -3.77 2.60 27.93
C GLU A 215 -4.86 2.75 26.84
N HIS A 216 -5.34 3.97 26.60
CA HIS A 216 -6.36 4.23 25.60
C HIS A 216 -5.80 4.03 24.18
N LEU A 217 -4.63 4.59 23.88
CA LEU A 217 -3.94 4.41 22.60
C LEU A 217 -3.59 2.93 22.38
N ARG A 218 -3.13 2.22 23.41
CA ARG A 218 -2.88 0.78 23.31
C ARG A 218 -4.12 0.00 22.89
N LYS A 219 -5.26 0.25 23.52
CA LYS A 219 -6.51 -0.43 23.17
C LYS A 219 -6.93 -0.16 21.73
N ILE A 220 -6.80 1.09 21.26
CA ILE A 220 -7.10 1.42 19.87
C ILE A 220 -6.14 0.70 18.93
N ALA A 221 -4.83 0.67 19.22
CA ALA A 221 -3.83 -0.04 18.42
C ALA A 221 -4.14 -1.55 18.37
N GLU A 222 -4.50 -2.19 19.47
CA GLU A 222 -4.92 -3.58 19.51
C GLU A 222 -6.14 -3.87 18.62
N TRP A 223 -7.16 -3.01 18.65
CA TRP A 223 -8.33 -3.15 17.78
C TRP A 223 -7.98 -2.99 16.31
N ARG A 224 -7.09 -2.04 15.98
CA ARG A 224 -6.62 -1.84 14.60
C ARG A 224 -5.84 -3.04 14.09
N GLU A 225 -4.93 -3.59 14.88
CA GLU A 225 -4.22 -4.80 14.51
C GLU A 225 -5.16 -5.99 14.30
N MET A 226 -6.13 -6.20 15.20
CA MET A 226 -7.14 -7.25 15.02
C MET A 226 -7.91 -7.08 13.73
N ALA A 227 -8.32 -5.85 13.37
CA ALA A 227 -9.01 -5.57 12.12
C ALA A 227 -8.15 -5.90 10.89
N ILE A 228 -6.84 -5.58 10.91
CA ILE A 228 -5.88 -5.92 9.86
C ILE A 228 -5.73 -7.45 9.73
N ILE A 229 -5.61 -8.16 10.85
CA ILE A 229 -5.51 -9.63 10.87
C ILE A 229 -6.76 -10.26 10.27
N GLU A 230 -7.94 -9.76 10.64
CA GLU A 230 -9.23 -10.25 10.13
C GLU A 230 -9.36 -9.98 8.62
N GLU A 231 -9.04 -8.77 8.15
CA GLU A 231 -9.04 -8.43 6.72
C GLU A 231 -8.11 -9.34 5.91
N ASN A 232 -6.88 -9.55 6.40
CA ASN A 232 -5.92 -10.44 5.75
C ASN A 232 -6.40 -11.91 5.73
N SER A 233 -7.06 -12.36 6.82
CA SER A 233 -7.64 -13.70 6.90
C SER A 233 -8.78 -13.87 5.89
N MET A 234 -9.67 -12.87 5.78
CA MET A 234 -10.76 -12.88 4.79
C MET A 234 -10.23 -12.92 3.36
N LYS A 235 -9.21 -12.11 3.03
CA LYS A 235 -8.57 -12.11 1.71
C LYS A 235 -7.97 -13.48 1.37
N LYS A 236 -7.21 -14.08 2.29
CA LYS A 236 -6.65 -15.43 2.11
C LYS A 236 -7.73 -16.49 1.92
N SER A 237 -8.83 -16.40 2.66
CA SER A 237 -9.96 -17.33 2.52
C SER A 237 -10.64 -17.17 1.16
N ALA A 238 -10.88 -15.94 0.72
CA ALA A 238 -11.47 -15.66 -0.59
C ALA A 238 -10.59 -16.17 -1.74
N TYR A 239 -9.26 -15.94 -1.64
CA TYR A 239 -8.30 -16.44 -2.62
C TYR A 239 -8.34 -17.98 -2.73
N ARG A 240 -8.25 -18.68 -1.58
CA ARG A 240 -8.32 -20.17 -1.55
C ARG A 240 -9.63 -20.72 -2.15
N LYS A 241 -10.76 -20.07 -1.82
CA LYS A 241 -12.07 -20.45 -2.41
C LYS A 241 -12.10 -20.21 -3.90
N GLY A 242 -11.56 -19.09 -4.37
CA GLY A 242 -11.45 -18.76 -5.80
C GLY A 242 -10.58 -19.76 -6.56
N GLU A 243 -9.41 -20.09 -6.00
CA GLU A 243 -8.48 -21.08 -6.56
C GLU A 243 -9.11 -22.48 -6.65
N ALA A 244 -9.75 -22.94 -5.57
CA ALA A 244 -10.43 -24.23 -5.55
C ALA A 244 -11.56 -24.30 -6.60
N ARG A 245 -12.37 -23.24 -6.71
CA ARG A 245 -13.43 -23.13 -7.72
C ARG A 245 -12.85 -23.07 -9.13
N GLY A 246 -11.78 -22.31 -9.35
CA GLY A 246 -11.10 -22.23 -10.65
C GLY A 246 -10.54 -23.59 -11.09
N LYS A 247 -9.91 -24.34 -10.19
CA LYS A 247 -9.44 -25.71 -10.47
C LYS A 247 -10.59 -26.65 -10.85
N GLN A 248 -11.69 -26.61 -10.09
CA GLN A 248 -12.86 -27.43 -10.36
C GLN A 248 -13.47 -27.11 -11.74
N LEU A 249 -13.66 -25.83 -12.06
CA LEU A 249 -14.16 -25.40 -13.37
C LEU A 249 -13.20 -25.81 -14.49
N GLY A 250 -11.89 -25.63 -14.30
CA GLY A 250 -10.89 -26.03 -15.29
C GLY A 250 -10.88 -27.53 -15.58
N VAL A 251 -11.09 -28.39 -14.58
CA VAL A 251 -11.24 -29.83 -14.78
C VAL A 251 -12.48 -30.14 -15.61
N VAL A 252 -13.64 -29.59 -15.24
CA VAL A 252 -14.91 -29.81 -15.96
C VAL A 252 -14.80 -29.31 -17.41
N GLU A 253 -14.25 -28.14 -17.65
CA GLU A 253 -14.04 -27.63 -19.01
C GLU A 253 -13.05 -28.48 -19.81
N GLY A 254 -11.98 -28.94 -19.19
CA GLY A 254 -10.99 -29.81 -19.81
C GLY A 254 -11.60 -31.17 -20.23
N GLU A 255 -12.38 -31.78 -19.35
CA GLU A 255 -13.11 -33.00 -19.65
C GLU A 255 -14.12 -32.80 -20.81
N ARG A 256 -14.84 -31.68 -20.77
CA ARG A 256 -15.80 -31.35 -21.84
C ARG A 256 -15.11 -31.15 -23.18
N LYS A 257 -14.00 -30.42 -23.24
CA LYS A 257 -13.20 -30.26 -24.47
C LYS A 257 -12.70 -31.59 -25.00
N LYS A 258 -12.25 -32.48 -24.14
CA LYS A 258 -11.78 -33.81 -24.48
C LYS A 258 -12.93 -34.68 -25.04
N GLN A 259 -14.10 -34.65 -24.43
CA GLN A 259 -15.29 -35.34 -24.91
C GLN A 259 -15.68 -34.87 -26.33
N ILE A 260 -15.68 -33.56 -26.57
CA ILE A 260 -15.96 -32.96 -27.87
C ILE A 260 -14.90 -33.40 -28.92
N GLU A 261 -13.64 -33.41 -28.58
CA GLU A 261 -12.55 -33.85 -29.48
C GLU A 261 -12.69 -35.31 -29.85
N ILE A 262 -13.02 -36.18 -28.89
CA ILE A 262 -13.27 -37.61 -29.13
C ILE A 262 -14.48 -37.78 -30.03
N ALA A 263 -15.59 -37.10 -29.76
CA ALA A 263 -16.78 -37.16 -30.57
C ALA A 263 -16.53 -36.75 -32.01
N ARG A 264 -15.79 -35.68 -32.27
CA ARG A 264 -15.37 -35.26 -33.61
C ARG A 264 -14.54 -36.32 -34.35
N LYS A 265 -13.59 -36.97 -33.65
CA LYS A 265 -12.79 -38.06 -34.23
C LYS A 265 -13.65 -39.25 -34.58
N MET A 266 -14.57 -39.66 -33.70
CA MET A 266 -15.48 -40.77 -33.93
C MET A 266 -16.46 -40.50 -35.08
N LYS A 267 -16.98 -39.26 -35.18
CA LYS A 267 -17.86 -38.82 -36.28
C LYS A 267 -17.12 -38.90 -37.64
N LYS A 268 -15.85 -38.49 -37.70
CA LYS A 268 -15.01 -38.63 -38.89
C LYS A 268 -14.79 -40.08 -39.30
N LEU A 269 -14.74 -40.98 -38.34
CA LEU A 269 -14.60 -42.42 -38.56
C LEU A 269 -15.92 -43.10 -38.89
N LYS A 270 -17.01 -42.34 -39.04
CA LYS A 270 -18.38 -42.81 -39.34
C LYS A 270 -18.94 -43.82 -38.33
N ILE A 271 -18.58 -43.66 -37.06
CA ILE A 271 -19.14 -44.45 -35.96
C ILE A 271 -20.59 -43.99 -35.70
N GLU A 272 -21.48 -44.94 -35.37
CA GLU A 272 -22.89 -44.68 -35.11
C GLU A 272 -23.09 -43.71 -33.94
N MET A 273 -24.06 -42.79 -34.05
CA MET A 273 -24.31 -41.72 -33.08
C MET A 273 -24.59 -42.24 -31.66
N ASP A 274 -25.36 -43.36 -31.56
CA ASP A 274 -25.66 -43.96 -30.25
C ASP A 274 -24.39 -44.42 -29.52
N MET A 275 -23.38 -44.87 -30.27
CA MET A 275 -22.11 -45.29 -29.72
C MET A 275 -21.26 -44.08 -29.32
N ILE A 276 -21.27 -42.97 -30.08
CA ILE A 276 -20.59 -41.74 -29.75
C ILE A 276 -21.18 -41.13 -28.46
N GLU A 277 -22.52 -41.07 -28.37
CA GLU A 277 -23.24 -40.60 -27.18
C GLU A 277 -22.85 -41.40 -25.93
N LYS A 278 -22.88 -42.76 -26.06
CA LYS A 278 -22.53 -43.66 -24.94
C LYS A 278 -21.10 -43.54 -24.47
N ILE A 279 -20.13 -43.26 -25.36
CA ILE A 279 -18.71 -43.15 -25.03
C ILE A 279 -18.34 -41.76 -24.50
N THR A 280 -18.92 -40.71 -25.09
CA THR A 280 -18.54 -39.35 -24.79
C THR A 280 -19.45 -38.67 -23.77
N GLY A 281 -20.65 -39.18 -23.54
CA GLY A 281 -21.67 -38.55 -22.70
C GLY A 281 -22.28 -37.27 -23.30
N LEU A 282 -21.99 -36.96 -24.58
CA LEU A 282 -22.58 -35.84 -25.30
C LEU A 282 -23.95 -36.29 -25.85
N THR A 283 -24.92 -35.38 -25.84
CA THR A 283 -26.24 -35.65 -26.44
C THR A 283 -26.13 -35.72 -27.97
N LYS A 284 -27.10 -36.44 -28.61
CA LYS A 284 -27.17 -36.55 -30.09
C LYS A 284 -27.19 -35.18 -30.77
N GLU A 285 -27.94 -34.23 -30.19
CA GLU A 285 -28.01 -32.84 -30.69
C GLU A 285 -26.65 -32.10 -30.61
N GLU A 286 -25.85 -32.36 -29.57
CA GLU A 286 -24.50 -31.83 -29.45
C GLU A 286 -23.56 -32.49 -30.46
N ILE A 287 -23.67 -33.78 -30.66
CA ILE A 287 -22.87 -34.53 -31.64
C ILE A 287 -23.19 -34.11 -33.08
N GLU A 288 -24.45 -33.82 -33.38
CA GLU A 288 -24.86 -33.32 -34.70
C GLU A 288 -24.21 -32.00 -35.06
N LYS A 289 -24.07 -31.11 -34.10
CA LYS A 289 -23.46 -29.77 -34.26
C LYS A 289 -21.92 -29.75 -34.35
N LEU A 290 -21.28 -30.91 -34.15
CA LEU A 290 -19.81 -31.05 -34.26
C LEU A 290 -19.37 -31.38 -35.70
#